data_05cfa5753b750acd37f67872024fe073
#
_entry.id   05cfa5753b750acd37f67872024fe073
#
_cell.length_a   1.000
_cell.length_b   1.000
_cell.length_c   1.000
_cell.angle_alpha   90.00
_cell.angle_beta   90.00
_cell.angle_gamma   90.00
#
_symmetry.space_group_name_H-M   'P 1'
#
loop_
_entity.id
_entity.type
_entity.pdbx_description
1 polymer ?
#
loop_
_entity_poly.entity_id
_entity_poly.type
_entity_poly.pdbx_seq_one_letter_code
_entity_poly.pdbx_strand_id
1 'polypeptide(L)'
;MDGFCLLQVAKKSTKSEKEFRVQAVYGLLVDGRSRTDILQYSAETWKVSERTADQYIADARKRLEADCQITREALLAEALAGYRSIRQQAERRGQLMVAKTCLDATLEIVGIGKS
;
A
#
# COMPACT_ATOMS: atom_id res chain seq x y z
N MET A 1 1.90 -8.11 -40.85
CA MET A 1 1.88 -8.28 -39.40
C MET A 1 2.21 -7.00 -38.66
N ASP A 2 3.27 -6.35 -39.06
CA ASP A 2 3.68 -5.14 -38.36
C ASP A 2 2.63 -4.02 -38.41
N GLY A 3 2.01 -3.84 -39.59
CA GLY A 3 0.96 -2.86 -39.71
C GLY A 3 -0.22 -3.13 -38.81
N PHE A 4 -0.52 -4.41 -38.64
CA PHE A 4 -1.59 -4.82 -37.72
C PHE A 4 -1.20 -4.50 -36.27
N CYS A 5 0.03 -4.76 -35.90
CA CYS A 5 0.49 -4.45 -34.55
C CYS A 5 0.44 -2.95 -34.27
N LEU A 6 0.79 -2.14 -35.27
CA LEU A 6 0.71 -0.69 -35.12
C LEU A 6 -0.71 -0.22 -34.91
N LEU A 7 -1.66 -0.83 -35.59
CA LEU A 7 -3.07 -0.50 -35.39
C LEU A 7 -3.50 -0.84 -33.98
N GLN A 8 -3.05 -1.96 -33.45
CA GLN A 8 -3.37 -2.33 -32.07
C GLN A 8 -2.77 -1.35 -31.09
N VAL A 9 -1.54 -0.91 -31.33
CA VAL A 9 -0.90 0.07 -30.46
C VAL A 9 -1.67 1.38 -30.43
N ALA A 10 -2.23 1.77 -31.56
CA ALA A 10 -3.01 3.00 -31.65
C ALA A 10 -4.37 2.94 -30.95
N LYS A 11 -4.83 1.75 -30.64
CA LYS A 11 -6.10 1.55 -29.96
C LYS A 11 -5.92 1.58 -28.45
N LYS A 12 -7.02 1.63 -27.73
CA LYS A 12 -6.99 1.55 -26.26
C LYS A 12 -6.29 0.28 -25.84
N SER A 13 -5.56 0.37 -24.76
CA SER A 13 -4.93 -0.78 -24.13
C SER A 13 -5.97 -1.80 -23.73
N THR A 14 -5.62 -3.08 -23.82
CA THR A 14 -6.47 -4.13 -23.27
C THR A 14 -6.48 -4.02 -21.74
N LYS A 15 -7.44 -4.66 -21.12
CA LYS A 15 -7.52 -4.69 -19.67
C LYS A 15 -6.25 -5.29 -19.06
N SER A 16 -5.72 -6.34 -19.68
CA SER A 16 -4.49 -6.98 -19.24
C SER A 16 -3.28 -6.06 -19.35
N GLU A 17 -3.19 -5.32 -20.43
CA GLU A 17 -2.10 -4.37 -20.65
C GLU A 17 -2.17 -3.24 -19.60
N LYS A 18 -3.36 -2.73 -19.37
CA LYS A 18 -3.57 -1.68 -18.37
C LYS A 18 -3.13 -2.18 -16.98
N GLU A 19 -3.52 -3.40 -16.63
CA GLU A 19 -3.18 -3.99 -15.35
C GLU A 19 -1.67 -4.12 -15.20
N PHE A 20 -1.00 -4.59 -16.23
CA PHE A 20 0.45 -4.70 -16.24
C PHE A 20 1.12 -3.33 -16.05
N ARG A 21 0.62 -2.32 -16.76
CA ARG A 21 1.18 -0.98 -16.69
C ARG A 21 0.95 -0.34 -15.31
N VAL A 22 -0.22 -0.54 -14.73
CA VAL A 22 -0.51 -0.04 -13.38
C VAL A 22 0.42 -0.71 -12.37
N GLN A 23 0.67 -2.00 -12.52
CA GLN A 23 1.58 -2.71 -11.64
C GLN A 23 3.02 -2.20 -11.79
N ALA A 24 3.44 -1.90 -13.00
CA ALA A 24 4.77 -1.32 -13.24
C ALA A 24 4.89 0.06 -12.59
N VAL A 25 3.85 0.88 -12.71
CA VAL A 25 3.81 2.21 -12.06
C VAL A 25 3.82 2.08 -10.54
N TYR A 26 3.13 1.08 -10.01
CA TYR A 26 3.16 0.77 -8.58
C TYR A 26 4.60 0.55 -8.13
N GLY A 27 5.36 -0.25 -8.86
CA GLY A 27 6.77 -0.48 -8.55
C GLY A 27 7.59 0.80 -8.55
N LEU A 28 7.35 1.68 -9.51
CA LEU A 28 8.05 2.97 -9.57
C LEU A 28 7.70 3.85 -8.37
N LEU A 29 6.44 3.85 -7.94
CA LEU A 29 6.02 4.60 -6.76
C LEU A 29 6.69 4.08 -5.50
N VAL A 30 6.78 2.76 -5.36
CA VAL A 30 7.45 2.14 -4.22
C VAL A 30 8.93 2.51 -4.19
N ASP A 31 9.55 2.63 -5.36
CA ASP A 31 10.95 3.04 -5.49
C ASP A 31 11.16 4.53 -5.21
N GLY A 32 10.10 5.28 -5.01
CA GLY A 32 10.20 6.71 -4.72
C GLY A 32 10.34 7.60 -5.93
N ARG A 33 9.98 7.11 -7.11
CA ARG A 33 10.03 7.92 -8.33
C ARG A 33 8.99 9.02 -8.30
N SER A 34 9.35 10.18 -8.82
CA SER A 34 8.45 11.32 -8.88
C SER A 34 7.41 11.15 -9.98
N ARG A 35 6.35 11.96 -9.93
CA ARG A 35 5.34 12.00 -10.98
C ARG A 35 5.98 12.26 -12.34
N THR A 36 6.88 13.22 -12.40
CA THR A 36 7.57 13.57 -13.65
C THR A 36 8.33 12.37 -14.22
N ASP A 37 9.04 11.64 -13.36
CA ASP A 37 9.78 10.45 -13.79
C ASP A 37 8.84 9.39 -14.35
N ILE A 38 7.70 9.19 -13.70
CA ILE A 38 6.73 8.18 -14.13
C ILE A 38 6.08 8.60 -15.45
N LEU A 39 5.76 9.87 -15.62
CA LEU A 39 5.21 10.38 -16.87
C LEU A 39 6.18 10.17 -18.03
N GLN A 40 7.45 10.46 -17.79
CA GLN A 40 8.48 10.28 -18.80
C GLN A 40 8.65 8.80 -19.15
N TYR A 41 8.73 7.95 -18.14
CA TYR A 41 8.83 6.51 -18.35
C TYR A 41 7.65 5.99 -19.16
N SER A 42 6.44 6.41 -18.84
CA SER A 42 5.23 5.98 -19.50
C SER A 42 5.20 6.43 -20.97
N ALA A 43 5.62 7.66 -21.23
CA ALA A 43 5.67 8.18 -22.59
C ALA A 43 6.70 7.43 -23.43
N GLU A 44 7.86 7.14 -22.88
CA GLU A 44 8.93 6.46 -23.60
C GLU A 44 8.64 4.98 -23.81
N THR A 45 8.11 4.33 -22.77
CA THR A 45 7.94 2.87 -22.78
C THR A 45 6.64 2.45 -23.45
N TRP A 46 5.55 3.14 -23.16
CA TRP A 46 4.22 2.74 -23.62
C TRP A 46 3.60 3.70 -24.63
N LYS A 47 4.26 4.81 -24.90
CA LYS A 47 3.78 5.81 -25.85
C LYS A 47 2.37 6.33 -25.50
N VAL A 48 2.09 6.47 -24.23
CA VAL A 48 0.80 6.97 -23.75
C VAL A 48 0.88 8.46 -23.43
N SER A 49 -0.27 9.11 -23.43
CA SER A 49 -0.38 10.53 -23.08
C SER A 49 -0.16 10.73 -21.59
N GLU A 50 0.12 11.97 -21.21
CA GLU A 50 0.25 12.36 -19.82
C GLU A 50 -1.03 12.02 -19.04
N ARG A 51 -2.18 12.28 -19.65
CA ARG A 51 -3.47 11.98 -19.02
C ARG A 51 -3.62 10.50 -18.70
N THR A 52 -3.24 9.65 -19.64
CA THR A 52 -3.30 8.21 -19.44
C THR A 52 -2.32 7.76 -18.36
N ALA A 53 -1.11 8.31 -18.38
CA ALA A 53 -0.12 8.00 -17.35
C ALA A 53 -0.60 8.44 -15.97
N ASP A 54 -1.22 9.60 -15.86
CA ASP A 54 -1.81 10.06 -14.59
C ASP A 54 -2.89 9.12 -14.09
N GLN A 55 -3.66 8.54 -15.00
CA GLN A 55 -4.67 7.54 -14.60
C GLN A 55 -4.00 6.29 -14.01
N TYR A 56 -2.90 5.84 -14.62
CA TYR A 56 -2.14 4.72 -14.08
C TYR A 56 -1.57 5.04 -12.70
N ILE A 57 -1.10 6.26 -12.51
CA ILE A 57 -0.59 6.70 -11.21
C ILE A 57 -1.71 6.69 -10.17
N ALA A 58 -2.89 7.19 -10.52
CA ALA A 58 -4.04 7.20 -9.61
C ALA A 58 -4.42 5.78 -9.19
N ASP A 59 -4.47 4.86 -10.14
CA ASP A 59 -4.82 3.47 -9.87
C ASP A 59 -3.76 2.80 -9.01
N ALA A 60 -2.48 3.06 -9.30
CA ALA A 60 -1.38 2.50 -8.52
C ALA A 60 -1.38 3.03 -7.08
N ARG A 61 -1.70 4.31 -6.89
CA ARG A 61 -1.80 4.89 -5.55
C ARG A 61 -2.91 4.25 -4.74
N LYS A 62 -4.03 3.95 -5.37
CA LYS A 62 -5.12 3.26 -4.68
C LYS A 62 -4.68 1.88 -4.18
N ARG A 63 -3.92 1.15 -5.01
CA ARG A 63 -3.37 -0.13 -4.59
C ARG A 63 -2.40 0.01 -3.44
N LEU A 64 -1.54 1.02 -3.52
CA LEU A 64 -0.57 1.27 -2.46
C LEU A 64 -1.26 1.58 -1.14
N GLU A 65 -2.28 2.41 -1.17
CA GLU A 65 -3.07 2.72 0.03
C GLU A 65 -3.73 1.48 0.61
N ALA A 66 -4.33 0.65 -0.23
CA ALA A 66 -4.96 -0.59 0.21
C ALA A 66 -3.94 -1.53 0.84
N ASP A 67 -2.78 -1.69 0.21
CA ASP A 67 -1.71 -2.54 0.73
C ASP A 67 -1.16 -2.02 2.06
N CYS A 68 -0.99 -0.71 2.18
CA CYS A 68 -0.54 -0.10 3.43
C CYS A 68 -1.56 -0.31 4.54
N GLN A 69 -2.84 -0.21 4.23
CA GLN A 69 -3.90 -0.41 5.20
C GLN A 69 -3.90 -1.85 5.72
N ILE A 70 -3.76 -2.83 4.83
CA ILE A 70 -3.69 -4.24 5.20
C ILE A 70 -2.49 -4.48 6.12
N THR A 71 -1.32 -3.93 5.74
CA THR A 71 -0.11 -4.09 6.54
C THR A 71 -0.26 -3.46 7.92
N ARG A 72 -0.88 -2.28 7.97
CA ARG A 72 -1.12 -1.59 9.24
C ARG A 72 -2.03 -2.40 10.15
N GLU A 73 -3.09 -2.94 9.60
CA GLU A 73 -4.02 -3.78 10.37
C GLU A 73 -3.34 -5.03 10.91
N ALA A 74 -2.51 -5.67 10.10
CA ALA A 74 -1.75 -6.84 10.53
C ALA A 74 -0.79 -6.50 11.67
N LEU A 75 -0.08 -5.38 11.56
CA LEU A 75 0.84 -4.93 12.62
C LEU A 75 0.10 -4.60 13.91
N LEU A 76 -1.06 -3.95 13.81
CA LEU A 76 -1.88 -3.65 14.98
C LEU A 76 -2.34 -4.93 15.67
N ALA A 77 -2.81 -5.90 14.91
CA ALA A 77 -3.25 -7.18 15.44
C ALA A 77 -2.12 -7.89 16.16
N GLU A 78 -0.93 -7.90 15.58
CA GLU A 78 0.25 -8.51 16.18
C GLU A 78 0.66 -7.81 17.46
N ALA A 79 0.66 -6.48 17.45
CA ALA A 79 1.02 -5.70 18.63
C ALA A 79 0.03 -5.94 19.77
N LEU A 80 -1.27 -5.98 19.47
CA LEU A 80 -2.30 -6.23 20.49
C LEU A 80 -2.16 -7.63 21.07
N ALA A 81 -1.88 -8.63 20.23
CA ALA A 81 -1.65 -10.00 20.70
C ALA A 81 -0.41 -10.07 21.60
N GLY A 82 0.65 -9.35 21.24
CA GLY A 82 1.88 -9.30 22.05
C GLY A 82 1.62 -8.66 23.41
N TYR A 83 0.93 -7.54 23.46
CA TYR A 83 0.60 -6.89 24.73
C TYR A 83 -0.29 -7.77 25.59
N ARG A 84 -1.25 -8.46 24.99
CA ARG A 84 -2.11 -9.38 25.73
C ARG A 84 -1.28 -10.48 26.40
N SER A 85 -0.35 -11.07 25.65
CA SER A 85 0.50 -12.13 26.16
C SER A 85 1.34 -11.64 27.34
N ILE A 86 1.99 -10.50 27.20
CA ILE A 86 2.82 -9.91 28.26
C ILE A 86 1.97 -9.60 29.49
N ARG A 87 0.78 -9.03 29.29
CA ARG A 87 -0.13 -8.70 30.38
C ARG A 87 -0.53 -9.95 31.17
N GLN A 88 -0.88 -11.03 30.45
CA GLN A 88 -1.27 -12.27 31.10
C GLN A 88 -0.12 -12.88 31.92
N GLN A 89 1.09 -12.83 31.39
CA GLN A 89 2.27 -13.30 32.11
C GLN A 89 2.56 -12.44 33.32
N ALA A 90 2.43 -11.13 33.19
CA ALA A 90 2.65 -10.22 34.30
C ALA A 90 1.61 -10.43 35.42
N GLU A 91 0.36 -10.65 35.04
CA GLU A 91 -0.72 -10.92 36.03
C GLU A 91 -0.42 -12.19 36.80
N ARG A 92 0.01 -13.25 36.12
CA ARG A 92 0.36 -14.52 36.78
C ARG A 92 1.52 -14.38 37.76
N ARG A 93 2.43 -13.44 37.50
CA ARG A 93 3.59 -13.19 38.34
C ARG A 93 3.35 -12.11 39.38
N GLY A 94 2.15 -11.56 39.42
CA GLY A 94 1.81 -10.48 40.34
C GLY A 94 2.46 -9.14 39.99
N GLN A 95 2.93 -8.97 38.78
CA GLN A 95 3.56 -7.73 38.32
C GLN A 95 2.48 -6.76 37.83
N LEU A 96 1.73 -6.20 38.74
CA LEU A 96 0.53 -5.40 38.40
C LEU A 96 0.86 -4.14 37.62
N MET A 97 1.99 -3.50 37.89
CA MET A 97 2.37 -2.30 37.16
C MET A 97 2.67 -2.61 35.70
N VAL A 98 3.32 -3.75 35.43
CA VAL A 98 3.59 -4.18 34.06
C VAL A 98 2.28 -4.48 33.34
N ALA A 99 1.37 -5.17 34.03
CA ALA A 99 0.06 -5.50 33.46
C ALA A 99 -0.71 -4.23 33.12
N LYS A 100 -0.70 -3.25 34.03
CA LYS A 100 -1.37 -1.95 33.79
C LYS A 100 -0.76 -1.22 32.60
N THR A 101 0.56 -1.20 32.50
CA THR A 101 1.26 -0.53 31.41
C THR A 101 0.87 -1.15 30.06
N CYS A 102 0.81 -2.48 30.00
CA CYS A 102 0.38 -3.18 28.79
C CYS A 102 -1.06 -2.86 28.40
N LEU A 103 -1.93 -2.77 29.40
CA LEU A 103 -3.33 -2.42 29.15
C LEU A 103 -3.46 -0.98 28.65
N ASP A 104 -2.72 -0.05 29.27
CA ASP A 104 -2.72 1.34 28.83
C ASP A 104 -2.22 1.47 27.39
N ALA A 105 -1.16 0.75 27.04
CA ALA A 105 -0.62 0.74 25.68
C ALA A 105 -1.63 0.19 24.69
N THR A 106 -2.36 -0.86 25.07
CA THR A 106 -3.40 -1.44 24.23
C THR A 106 -4.50 -0.42 23.94
N LEU A 107 -4.98 0.27 24.97
CA LEU A 107 -6.01 1.28 24.81
C LEU A 107 -5.54 2.44 23.95
N GLU A 108 -4.29 2.82 24.08
CA GLU A 108 -3.72 3.89 23.27
C GLU A 108 -3.65 3.50 21.80
N ILE A 109 -3.24 2.26 21.50
CA ILE A 109 -3.15 1.78 20.14
C ILE A 109 -4.50 1.80 19.44
N VAL A 110 -5.56 1.39 20.15
CA VAL A 110 -6.91 1.38 19.56
C VAL A 110 -7.58 2.74 19.62
N GLY A 111 -6.95 3.73 20.24
CA GLY A 111 -7.47 5.09 20.29
C GLY A 111 -8.57 5.31 21.31
N ILE A 112 -8.83 4.33 22.17
CA ILE A 112 -9.83 4.43 23.22
C ILE A 112 -9.17 5.05 24.45
N GLY A 113 -9.85 5.98 25.08
CA GLY A 113 -9.31 6.61 26.29
C GLY A 113 -8.58 7.91 26.04
N LYS A 114 -8.38 8.28 24.77
CA LYS A 114 -7.90 9.61 24.40
C LYS A 114 -9.09 10.44 23.98
N SER A 115 -9.26 11.54 24.60
CA SER A 115 -10.35 12.45 24.27
C SER A 115 -9.85 13.65 23.51
#